data_35af8183a12e2261a1c4a02b46af7e53
#
_entry.id   35af8183a12e2261a1c4a02b46af7e53
#
_cell.length_a   1.000
_cell.length_b   1.000
_cell.length_c   1.000
_cell.angle_alpha   90.00
_cell.angle_beta   90.00
_cell.angle_gamma   90.00
#
_symmetry.space_group_name_H-M   'P 1'
#
loop_
_entity.id
_entity.type
_entity.pdbx_description
1 polymer ?
#
loop_
_entity_poly.entity_id
_entity_poly.type
_entity_poly.pdbx_seq_one_letter_code
_entity_poly.pdbx_strand_id
1 'polypeptide(L)' 'MHDGCSGAHESGKQIVDKIRMMGFNSSPLEASLEINCNNCDNIFQMEHMESSCPSCGMVFGVTPCHSSSAEFVKAAGINY' A
#
# COMPACT_ATOMS: atom_id res chain seq x y z
N MET A 1 4.95 -21.04 8.88
CA MET A 1 5.12 -19.95 7.99
C MET A 1 4.19 -18.80 8.34
N HIS A 2 4.67 -17.63 8.25
CA HIS A 2 3.84 -16.53 8.57
C HIS A 2 3.52 -15.80 7.31
N ASP A 3 2.28 -15.66 7.02
CA ASP A 3 1.87 -15.12 5.77
C ASP A 3 1.79 -13.62 5.77
N GLY A 4 1.60 -13.04 6.95
CA GLY A 4 1.44 -11.61 7.03
C GLY A 4 2.64 -10.84 6.55
N CYS A 5 3.83 -11.42 6.69
CA CYS A 5 5.06 -10.74 6.33
C CYS A 5 5.65 -11.19 5.01
N SER A 6 4.94 -11.98 4.25
CA SER A 6 5.43 -12.39 2.95
C SER A 6 4.86 -11.54 1.83
N GLY A 7 4.69 -10.25 2.10
CA GLY A 7 4.09 -9.34 1.16
C GLY A 7 4.81 -9.22 -0.16
N ALA A 8 6.09 -9.57 -0.21
CA ALA A 8 6.84 -9.52 -1.47
C ALA A 8 6.26 -10.45 -2.53
N HIS A 9 5.51 -11.47 -2.11
CA HIS A 9 4.92 -12.44 -3.02
C HIS A 9 3.42 -12.23 -3.23
N GLU A 10 2.85 -11.21 -2.62
CA GLU A 10 1.43 -10.94 -2.73
C GLU A 10 1.17 -9.83 -3.72
N SER A 11 0.02 -9.91 -4.41
CA SER A 11 -0.39 -8.82 -5.28
C SER A 11 -0.89 -7.65 -4.44
N GLY A 12 -0.99 -6.47 -5.06
CA GLY A 12 -1.51 -5.31 -4.36
C GLY A 12 -2.93 -5.53 -3.86
N LYS A 13 -3.75 -6.23 -4.64
CA LYS A 13 -5.12 -6.51 -4.24
C LYS A 13 -5.17 -7.36 -2.98
N GLN A 14 -4.30 -8.37 -2.90
CA GLN A 14 -4.24 -9.22 -1.72
C GLN A 14 -3.81 -8.42 -0.49
N ILE A 15 -2.85 -7.54 -0.65
CA ILE A 15 -2.36 -6.71 0.44
C ILE A 15 -3.46 -5.78 0.93
N VAL A 16 -4.12 -5.08 0.01
CA VAL A 16 -5.18 -4.14 0.37
C VAL A 16 -6.34 -4.85 1.03
N ASP A 17 -6.75 -6.00 0.49
CA ASP A 17 -7.82 -6.79 1.08
C ASP A 17 -7.46 -7.23 2.49
N LYS A 18 -6.22 -7.66 2.69
CA LYS A 18 -5.76 -8.13 3.99
C LYS A 18 -5.79 -7.01 5.03
N ILE A 19 -5.26 -5.84 4.70
CA ILE A 19 -5.24 -4.74 5.66
C ILE A 19 -6.64 -4.20 5.93
N ARG A 20 -7.53 -4.25 4.94
CA ARG A 20 -8.92 -3.87 5.16
C ARG A 20 -9.62 -4.84 6.10
N MET A 21 -9.38 -6.14 5.89
CA MET A 21 -9.96 -7.17 6.73
C MET A 21 -9.51 -7.04 8.18
N MET A 22 -8.25 -6.68 8.39
CA MET A 22 -7.70 -6.53 9.72
C MET A 22 -7.96 -5.16 10.34
N GLY A 23 -8.52 -4.23 9.56
CA GLY A 23 -8.80 -2.89 10.06
C GLY A 23 -7.59 -1.97 10.09
N PHE A 24 -6.53 -2.33 9.40
CA PHE A 24 -5.31 -1.52 9.37
C PHE A 24 -5.24 -0.56 8.19
N ASN A 25 -6.21 -0.59 7.29
CA ASN A 25 -6.12 0.24 6.09
C ASN A 25 -6.09 1.74 6.39
N SER A 26 -6.73 2.17 7.46
CA SER A 26 -6.69 3.58 7.85
C SER A 26 -5.65 3.88 8.90
N SER A 27 -4.83 2.91 9.26
CA SER A 27 -3.77 3.13 10.24
C SER A 27 -2.64 3.95 9.63
N PRO A 28 -2.13 4.94 10.35
CA PRO A 28 -1.03 5.75 9.82
C PRO A 28 0.28 4.98 9.80
N LEU A 29 1.13 5.33 8.84
CA LEU A 29 2.49 4.83 8.81
C LEU A 29 3.30 5.57 9.86
N GLU A 30 4.38 4.94 10.34
CA GLU A 30 5.28 5.61 11.28
C GLU A 30 5.92 6.83 10.66
N ALA A 31 6.23 6.73 9.36
CA ALA A 31 6.76 7.84 8.60
C ALA A 31 6.15 7.74 7.21
N SER A 32 5.87 8.88 6.60
CA SER A 32 5.32 8.86 5.25
C SER A 32 6.34 8.26 4.28
N LEU A 33 5.82 7.60 3.25
CA LEU A 33 6.65 6.99 2.21
C LEU A 33 6.40 7.72 0.90
N GLU A 34 7.48 7.99 0.17
CA GLU A 34 7.37 8.61 -1.13
C GLU A 34 7.07 7.51 -2.15
N ILE A 35 5.93 7.62 -2.83
CA ILE A 35 5.46 6.61 -3.75
C ILE A 35 5.42 7.19 -5.16
N ASN A 36 6.03 6.48 -6.10
CA ASN A 36 5.95 6.81 -7.50
C ASN A 36 4.85 5.96 -8.10
N CYS A 37 3.75 6.58 -8.51
CA CYS A 37 2.62 5.85 -9.07
C CYS A 37 3.02 5.17 -10.38
N ASN A 38 2.85 3.86 -10.45
CA ASN A 38 3.22 3.10 -11.63
C ASN A 38 2.22 3.24 -12.78
N ASN A 39 1.13 3.96 -12.56
CA ASN A 39 0.14 4.19 -13.60
C ASN A 39 0.31 5.55 -14.29
N CYS A 40 0.55 6.60 -13.52
CA CYS A 40 0.63 7.94 -14.07
C CYS A 40 1.94 8.66 -13.76
N ASP A 41 2.87 7.99 -13.09
CA ASP A 41 4.19 8.52 -12.71
C ASP A 41 4.15 9.71 -11.75
N ASN A 42 3.00 9.96 -11.13
CA ASN A 42 2.91 10.99 -10.12
C ASN A 42 3.61 10.54 -8.84
N ILE A 43 4.34 11.42 -8.22
CA ILE A 43 4.99 11.12 -6.94
C ILE A 43 4.16 11.76 -5.83
N PHE A 44 3.79 10.96 -4.82
CA PHE A 44 2.99 11.45 -3.70
C PHE A 44 3.46 10.82 -2.41
N GLN A 45 3.06 11.42 -1.29
CA GLN A 45 3.42 10.92 0.04
C GLN A 45 2.31 10.00 0.53
N MET A 46 2.67 8.75 0.85
CA MET A 46 1.74 7.79 1.41
C MET A 46 1.85 7.86 2.93
N GLU A 47 0.75 8.19 3.60
CA GLU A 47 0.76 8.40 5.05
C GLU A 47 0.00 7.34 5.83
N HIS A 48 -0.74 6.49 5.12
CA HIS A 48 -1.53 5.42 5.75
C HIS A 48 -1.20 4.12 5.02
N MET A 49 -1.57 3.00 5.63
CA MET A 49 -1.28 1.69 5.05
C MET A 49 -2.03 1.45 3.75
N GLU A 50 -3.14 2.14 3.54
CA GLU A 50 -3.81 2.19 2.24
C GLU A 50 -3.94 3.64 1.84
N SER A 51 -3.46 3.98 0.65
CA SER A 51 -3.58 5.34 0.13
C SER A 51 -3.80 5.25 -1.36
N SER A 52 -4.38 6.29 -1.95
CA SER A 52 -4.58 6.33 -3.38
C SER A 52 -3.86 7.51 -3.99
N CYS A 53 -3.41 7.32 -5.23
CA CYS A 53 -2.74 8.38 -5.97
C CYS A 53 -3.72 9.53 -6.20
N PRO A 54 -3.38 10.75 -5.81
CA PRO A 54 -4.31 11.88 -5.96
C PRO A 54 -4.54 12.26 -7.41
N SER A 55 -3.70 11.78 -8.31
CA SER A 55 -3.80 12.13 -9.72
C SER A 55 -4.70 11.18 -10.50
N CYS A 56 -4.56 9.86 -10.28
CA CYS A 56 -5.31 8.89 -11.09
C CYS A 56 -6.19 7.94 -10.28
N GLY A 57 -6.07 7.94 -8.95
CA GLY A 57 -6.88 7.07 -8.10
C GLY A 57 -6.36 5.66 -7.94
N MET A 58 -5.13 5.39 -8.36
CA MET A 58 -4.53 4.08 -8.14
C MET A 58 -4.37 3.84 -6.64
N VAL A 59 -4.95 2.75 -6.15
CA VAL A 59 -4.90 2.40 -4.73
C VAL A 59 -3.64 1.61 -4.44
N PHE A 60 -2.94 2.00 -3.38
CA PHE A 60 -1.73 1.33 -2.93
C PHE A 60 -1.91 0.85 -1.50
N GLY A 61 -1.26 -0.26 -1.19
CA GLY A 61 -1.31 -0.81 0.16
C GLY A 61 0.02 -1.41 0.57
N VAL A 62 0.23 -1.49 1.87
CA VAL A 62 1.41 -2.11 2.46
C VAL A 62 1.00 -2.76 3.77
N THR A 63 1.59 -3.92 4.08
CA THR A 63 1.31 -4.61 5.33
C THR A 63 2.10 -3.98 6.47
N PRO A 64 1.63 -4.11 7.72
CA PRO A 64 2.35 -3.54 8.86
C PRO A 64 3.79 -4.05 8.99
N CYS A 65 4.04 -5.29 8.58
CA CYS A 65 5.38 -5.86 8.68
C CYS A 65 6.38 -5.16 7.76
N HIS A 66 5.90 -4.51 6.72
CA HIS A 66 6.76 -3.90 5.71
C HIS A 66 6.47 -2.42 5.53
N SER A 67 5.83 -1.79 6.51
CA SER A 67 5.36 -0.42 6.36
C SER A 67 6.46 0.63 6.45
N SER A 68 7.69 0.22 6.68
CA SER A 68 8.80 1.17 6.76
C SER A 68 9.57 1.32 5.44
N SER A 69 9.13 0.63 4.38
CA SER A 69 9.85 0.66 3.12
C SER A 69 8.89 0.76 1.95
N ALA A 70 9.15 1.73 1.07
CA ALA A 70 8.31 1.93 -0.11
C ALA A 70 8.40 0.77 -1.10
N GLU A 71 9.46 -0.03 -1.06
CA GLU A 71 9.61 -1.12 -2.00
C GLU A 71 8.57 -2.22 -1.80
N PHE A 72 7.94 -2.27 -0.64
CA PHE A 72 6.92 -3.27 -0.35
C PHE A 72 5.50 -2.76 -0.59
N VAL A 73 5.36 -1.51 -0.99
CA VAL A 73 4.06 -0.94 -1.31
C VAL A 73 3.65 -1.45 -2.69
N LYS A 74 2.42 -1.96 -2.79
CA LYS A 74 1.94 -2.55 -4.04
C LYS A 74 0.66 -1.87 -4.50
N ALA A 75 0.51 -1.73 -5.81
CA ALA A 75 -0.68 -1.15 -6.40
C ALA A 75 -1.78 -2.20 -6.53
N ALA A 76 -2.99 -1.85 -6.13
CA ALA A 76 -4.13 -2.76 -6.19
C ALA A 76 -5.02 -2.50 -7.40
N GLY A 77 -5.09 -1.27 -7.87
CA GLY A 77 -5.92 -0.92 -9.01
C GLY A 77 -6.54 0.45 -8.82
N ILE A 78 -6.99 1.04 -9.92
CA ILE A 78 -7.64 2.34 -9.87
C ILE A 78 -9.00 2.18 -9.20
N ASN A 79 -9.26 2.99 -8.20
CA ASN A 79 -10.50 2.96 -7.43
C ASN A 79 -10.76 1.61 -6.77
N TYR A 80 -9.73 0.85 -6.52
CA TYR A 80 -9.89 -0.44 -5.85
C TYR A 80 -10.30 -0.23 -4.41
#